data_6ed1528b6f8df7df80059b3ec278da6d
#
_entry.id   6ed1528b6f8df7df80059b3ec278da6d
#
_cell.length_a   1.000
_cell.length_b   1.000
_cell.length_c   1.000
_cell.angle_alpha   90.00
_cell.angle_beta   90.00
_cell.angle_gamma   90.00
#
_symmetry.space_group_name_H-M   'P 1'
#
loop_
_entity.id
_entity.type
_entity.pdbx_description
1 polymer ?
#
loop_
_entity_poly.entity_id
_entity_poly.type
_entity_poly.pdbx_seq_one_letter_code
_entity_poly.pdbx_strand_id
1 'polypeptide(L)'
;MDGVIREVGSTRRLENLAEARQADEIDANGCVVLPGFVDSHTHLIGGPARLFDYEMGLAGATRAEIASAGGGFDAIYKVMQDVSGHTLEAQAIRILGECIRQGTTTLEAKSGYGVTDTGELKILRAQATLNERFGNIVSTFMTALEIPKDHGKLPGEYINWVRSKLLPVVQRRKLAKFVDIVCDKEVF
;
A
#
# COMPACT_ATOMS: atom_id res chain seq x y z
N MET A 1 20.09 16.72 -10.49
CA MET A 1 19.14 17.41 -11.38
C MET A 1 18.16 16.40 -11.93
N ASP A 2 16.90 16.64 -11.80
CA ASP A 2 15.83 15.84 -12.38
C ASP A 2 15.85 14.33 -12.02
N GLY A 3 16.28 13.99 -10.82
CA GLY A 3 16.36 12.60 -10.34
C GLY A 3 17.45 11.74 -10.98
N VAL A 4 18.40 12.34 -11.70
CA VAL A 4 19.47 11.63 -12.40
C VAL A 4 20.83 12.00 -11.81
N ILE A 5 21.66 10.97 -11.51
CA ILE A 5 23.05 11.15 -11.15
C ILE A 5 23.81 11.70 -12.37
N ARG A 6 24.45 12.85 -12.24
CA ARG A 6 25.19 13.50 -13.31
C ARG A 6 26.63 13.06 -13.33
N GLU A 7 27.29 13.02 -12.17
CA GLU A 7 28.70 12.70 -12.06
C GLU A 7 28.98 12.00 -10.74
N VAL A 8 29.95 11.12 -10.72
CA VAL A 8 30.49 10.45 -9.54
C VAL A 8 32.01 10.57 -9.57
N GLY A 9 32.62 10.96 -8.46
CA GLY A 9 34.08 11.13 -8.41
C GLY A 9 34.55 11.61 -7.05
N SER A 10 35.84 11.92 -6.97
CA SER A 10 36.43 12.53 -5.76
C SER A 10 35.94 13.96 -5.58
N THR A 11 35.85 14.44 -4.34
CA THR A 11 35.51 15.82 -3.99
C THR A 11 36.28 16.83 -4.82
N ARG A 12 37.62 16.69 -4.91
CA ARG A 12 38.51 17.56 -5.70
C ARG A 12 38.09 17.63 -7.18
N ARG A 13 37.60 16.54 -7.77
CA ARG A 13 37.12 16.54 -9.15
C ARG A 13 35.79 17.26 -9.28
N LEU A 14 34.85 16.94 -8.37
CA LEU A 14 33.49 17.47 -8.45
C LEU A 14 33.43 18.97 -8.18
N GLU A 15 34.19 19.49 -7.22
CA GLU A 15 34.30 20.94 -6.94
C GLU A 15 34.71 21.80 -8.13
N ASN A 16 35.41 21.20 -9.07
CA ASN A 16 35.86 21.90 -10.29
C ASN A 16 34.82 21.90 -11.43
N LEU A 17 33.68 21.23 -11.28
CA LEU A 17 32.61 21.25 -12.25
C LEU A 17 31.83 22.57 -12.14
N ALA A 18 31.48 23.14 -13.31
CA ALA A 18 30.73 24.40 -13.36
C ALA A 18 29.38 24.28 -12.65
N GLU A 19 28.71 23.14 -12.81
CA GLU A 19 27.42 22.83 -12.20
C GLU A 19 27.51 22.71 -10.68
N ALA A 20 28.61 22.19 -10.14
CA ALA A 20 28.80 22.01 -8.70
C ALA A 20 28.84 23.34 -7.94
N ARG A 21 29.31 24.42 -8.61
CA ARG A 21 29.41 25.78 -8.01
C ARG A 21 28.04 26.39 -7.66
N GLN A 22 26.97 25.88 -8.24
CA GLN A 22 25.59 26.34 -8.04
C GLN A 22 24.73 25.28 -7.34
N ALA A 23 25.32 24.15 -6.94
CA ALA A 23 24.62 23.05 -6.27
C ALA A 23 24.59 23.28 -4.75
N ASP A 24 23.52 22.83 -4.12
CA ASP A 24 23.47 22.71 -2.68
C ASP A 24 24.38 21.54 -2.25
N GLU A 25 25.28 21.79 -1.31
CA GLU A 25 26.18 20.77 -0.78
C GLU A 25 25.55 20.10 0.46
N ILE A 26 25.54 18.78 0.44
CA ILE A 26 25.12 17.96 1.58
C ILE A 26 26.29 17.10 2.02
N ASP A 27 26.87 17.41 3.19
CA ASP A 27 27.91 16.57 3.79
C ASP A 27 27.30 15.31 4.41
N ALA A 28 27.66 14.16 3.87
CA ALA A 28 27.21 12.86 4.39
C ALA A 28 27.98 12.40 5.64
N ASN A 29 28.99 13.15 6.14
CA ASN A 29 29.72 12.87 7.36
C ASN A 29 30.28 11.43 7.45
N GLY A 30 30.79 10.89 6.35
CA GLY A 30 31.28 9.52 6.25
C GLY A 30 30.19 8.45 6.16
N CYS A 31 28.92 8.83 6.05
CA CYS A 31 27.81 7.91 5.80
C CYS A 31 27.81 7.44 4.34
N VAL A 32 27.26 6.25 4.14
CA VAL A 32 26.99 5.72 2.80
C VAL A 32 25.69 6.30 2.27
N VAL A 33 25.73 6.84 1.05
CA VAL A 33 24.52 7.29 0.34
C VAL A 33 24.02 6.17 -0.56
N LEU A 34 22.76 5.79 -0.38
CA LEU A 34 22.10 4.73 -1.13
C LEU A 34 20.85 5.29 -1.83
N PRO A 35 20.38 4.64 -2.91
CA PRO A 35 19.03 4.89 -3.40
C PRO A 35 18.02 4.60 -2.28
N GLY A 36 16.93 5.36 -2.24
CA GLY A 36 15.84 5.08 -1.29
C GLY A 36 15.26 3.68 -1.51
N PHE A 37 14.83 3.05 -0.43
CA PHE A 37 14.25 1.71 -0.50
C PHE A 37 12.90 1.73 -1.22
N VAL A 38 12.61 0.65 -1.94
CA VAL A 38 11.32 0.39 -2.57
C VAL A 38 10.66 -0.76 -1.83
N ASP A 39 9.53 -0.49 -1.19
CA ASP A 39 8.69 -1.53 -0.61
C ASP A 39 7.64 -1.97 -1.64
N SER A 40 7.81 -3.17 -2.17
CA SER A 40 7.02 -3.69 -3.29
C SER A 40 5.75 -4.44 -2.87
N HIS A 41 5.42 -4.50 -1.57
CA HIS A 41 4.23 -5.17 -1.10
C HIS A 41 3.73 -4.58 0.22
N THR A 42 2.79 -3.64 0.16
CA THR A 42 2.15 -3.10 1.36
C THR A 42 0.63 -3.04 1.25
N HIS A 43 -0.03 -3.03 2.40
CA HIS A 43 -1.42 -2.60 2.56
C HIS A 43 -1.44 -1.28 3.36
N LEU A 44 -0.95 -0.21 2.73
CA LEU A 44 -0.87 1.13 3.36
C LEU A 44 -2.22 1.57 3.96
N ILE A 45 -3.32 1.18 3.33
CA ILE A 45 -4.68 1.38 3.81
C ILE A 45 -5.29 0.00 4.07
N GLY A 46 -5.00 -0.56 5.25
CA GLY A 46 -5.39 -1.92 5.65
C GLY A 46 -6.25 -1.99 6.92
N GLY A 47 -6.78 -0.85 7.37
CA GLY A 47 -7.55 -0.79 8.60
C GLY A 47 -6.72 -0.60 9.88
N PRO A 48 -7.31 -0.74 11.05
CA PRO A 48 -6.63 -0.58 12.33
C PRO A 48 -5.63 -1.69 12.61
N ALA A 49 -4.71 -1.44 13.54
CA ALA A 49 -3.77 -2.45 14.01
C ALA A 49 -4.52 -3.65 14.62
N ARG A 50 -4.14 -4.87 14.21
CA ARG A 50 -4.76 -6.13 14.62
C ARG A 50 -4.03 -6.74 15.82
N LEU A 51 -4.00 -6.06 16.94
CA LEU A 51 -3.29 -6.54 18.14
C LEU A 51 -3.88 -7.86 18.64
N PHE A 52 -5.20 -8.01 18.64
CA PHE A 52 -5.87 -9.25 19.01
C PHE A 52 -5.43 -10.45 18.15
N ASP A 53 -5.44 -10.29 16.83
CA ASP A 53 -5.00 -11.34 15.90
C ASP A 53 -3.52 -11.68 16.13
N TYR A 54 -2.69 -10.65 16.36
CA TYR A 54 -1.27 -10.81 16.62
C TYR A 54 -1.01 -11.57 17.93
N GLU A 55 -1.67 -11.21 19.02
CA GLU A 55 -1.56 -11.88 20.33
C GLU A 55 -1.99 -13.33 20.24
N MET A 56 -3.13 -13.62 19.60
CA MET A 56 -3.58 -14.99 19.36
C MET A 56 -2.60 -15.79 18.51
N GLY A 57 -2.05 -15.18 17.44
CA GLY A 57 -1.05 -15.82 16.59
C GLY A 57 0.23 -16.15 17.36
N LEU A 58 0.70 -15.27 18.24
CA LEU A 58 1.84 -15.55 19.13
C LEU A 58 1.55 -16.69 20.10
N ALA A 59 0.31 -16.85 20.55
CA ALA A 59 -0.13 -17.97 21.37
C ALA A 59 -0.31 -19.29 20.58
N GLY A 60 -0.05 -19.27 19.26
CA GLY A 60 -0.13 -20.46 18.39
C GLY A 60 -1.51 -20.72 17.78
N ALA A 61 -2.45 -19.77 17.87
CA ALA A 61 -3.76 -19.93 17.27
C ALA A 61 -3.69 -19.94 15.73
N THR A 62 -4.47 -20.79 15.13
CA THR A 62 -4.68 -20.86 13.67
C THR A 62 -5.53 -19.68 13.18
N ARG A 63 -5.49 -19.40 11.87
CA ARG A 63 -6.38 -18.39 11.24
C ARG A 63 -7.86 -18.66 11.52
N ALA A 64 -8.27 -19.92 11.48
CA ALA A 64 -9.66 -20.31 11.75
C ALA A 64 -10.08 -20.03 13.21
N GLU A 65 -9.21 -20.29 14.18
CA GLU A 65 -9.44 -19.99 15.59
C GLU A 65 -9.52 -18.47 15.83
N ILE A 66 -8.62 -17.69 15.24
CA ILE A 66 -8.66 -16.22 15.31
C ILE A 66 -9.97 -15.69 14.73
N ALA A 67 -10.38 -16.16 13.55
CA ALA A 67 -11.64 -15.77 12.93
C ALA A 67 -12.86 -16.17 13.78
N SER A 68 -12.85 -17.37 14.38
CA SER A 68 -13.92 -17.84 15.27
C SER A 68 -14.02 -17.03 16.55
N ALA A 69 -12.91 -16.48 17.02
CA ALA A 69 -12.84 -15.60 18.19
C ALA A 69 -13.21 -14.13 17.88
N GLY A 70 -13.58 -13.81 16.65
CA GLY A 70 -14.03 -12.49 16.24
C GLY A 70 -12.93 -11.59 15.65
N GLY A 71 -11.75 -12.15 15.37
CA GLY A 71 -10.66 -11.50 14.62
C GLY A 71 -10.71 -11.82 13.12
N GLY A 72 -9.56 -11.71 12.47
CA GLY A 72 -9.38 -12.04 11.06
C GLY A 72 -9.94 -11.00 10.10
N PHE A 73 -10.12 -11.43 8.84
CA PHE A 73 -10.50 -10.56 7.75
C PHE A 73 -11.89 -9.93 7.93
N ASP A 74 -12.89 -10.72 8.37
CA ASP A 74 -14.26 -10.23 8.58
C ASP A 74 -14.33 -9.06 9.57
N ALA A 75 -13.49 -9.09 10.62
CA ALA A 75 -13.43 -8.00 11.59
C ALA A 75 -12.94 -6.70 10.98
N ILE A 76 -11.89 -6.77 10.14
CA ILE A 76 -11.35 -5.60 9.45
C ILE A 76 -12.33 -5.09 8.41
N TYR A 77 -12.91 -5.99 7.61
CA TYR A 77 -13.90 -5.64 6.61
C TYR A 77 -15.04 -4.82 7.19
N LYS A 78 -15.60 -5.24 8.33
CA LYS A 78 -16.66 -4.51 9.04
C LYS A 78 -16.23 -3.09 9.40
N VAL A 79 -15.05 -2.93 10.00
CA VAL A 79 -14.52 -1.60 10.35
C VAL A 79 -14.31 -0.75 9.10
N MET A 80 -13.77 -1.33 8.03
CA MET A 80 -13.48 -0.60 6.79
C MET A 80 -14.74 -0.10 6.06
N GLN A 81 -15.93 -0.69 6.29
CA GLN A 81 -17.17 -0.17 5.71
C GLN A 81 -17.50 1.23 6.23
N ASP A 82 -17.32 1.46 7.53
CA ASP A 82 -17.75 2.68 8.22
C ASP A 82 -16.72 3.80 8.21
N VAL A 83 -15.43 3.48 8.00
CA VAL A 83 -14.36 4.48 8.01
C VAL A 83 -14.42 5.38 6.79
N SER A 84 -14.36 6.71 7.01
CA SER A 84 -14.33 7.70 5.93
C SER A 84 -13.02 7.67 5.14
N GLY A 85 -13.04 8.09 3.86
CA GLY A 85 -11.83 8.25 3.05
C GLY A 85 -10.80 9.18 3.70
N HIS A 86 -11.24 10.28 4.28
CA HIS A 86 -10.37 11.23 4.99
C HIS A 86 -9.67 10.59 6.20
N THR A 87 -10.37 9.75 6.96
CA THR A 87 -9.76 9.02 8.08
C THR A 87 -8.72 8.03 7.59
N LEU A 88 -9.00 7.33 6.48
CA LEU A 88 -8.04 6.41 5.84
C LEU A 88 -6.78 7.15 5.38
N GLU A 89 -6.94 8.31 4.75
CA GLU A 89 -5.81 9.16 4.33
C GLU A 89 -4.97 9.62 5.53
N ALA A 90 -5.59 10.10 6.60
CA ALA A 90 -4.89 10.55 7.80
C ALA A 90 -4.09 9.43 8.46
N GLN A 91 -4.64 8.22 8.54
CA GLN A 91 -3.94 7.04 9.06
C GLN A 91 -2.77 6.65 8.16
N ALA A 92 -2.98 6.63 6.84
CA ALA A 92 -1.96 6.29 5.87
C ALA A 92 -0.79 7.29 5.87
N ILE A 93 -1.03 8.59 6.03
CA ILE A 93 0.01 9.62 6.15
C ILE A 93 0.95 9.32 7.33
N ARG A 94 0.41 8.89 8.46
CA ARG A 94 1.23 8.52 9.62
C ARG A 94 2.12 7.33 9.32
N ILE A 95 1.57 6.27 8.70
CA ILE A 95 2.34 5.07 8.33
C ILE A 95 3.39 5.40 7.27
N LEU A 96 3.02 6.18 6.25
CA LEU A 96 3.95 6.63 5.21
C LEU A 96 5.12 7.43 5.81
N GLY A 97 4.85 8.28 6.79
CA GLY A 97 5.88 9.01 7.52
C GLY A 97 6.87 8.10 8.24
N GLU A 98 6.40 6.98 8.83
CA GLU A 98 7.29 5.96 9.42
C GLU A 98 8.13 5.27 8.34
N CYS A 99 7.53 4.85 7.22
CA CYS A 99 8.25 4.23 6.11
C CYS A 99 9.37 5.15 5.59
N ILE A 100 9.08 6.44 5.40
CA ILE A 100 10.06 7.42 4.95
C ILE A 100 11.20 7.57 5.95
N ARG A 101 10.92 7.64 7.27
CA ARG A 101 11.95 7.69 8.30
C ARG A 101 12.86 6.48 8.32
N GLN A 102 12.38 5.32 7.86
CA GLN A 102 13.17 4.09 7.73
C GLN A 102 13.86 3.96 6.35
N GLY A 103 13.77 4.99 5.50
CA GLY A 103 14.46 5.03 4.21
C GLY A 103 13.65 4.51 3.02
N THR A 104 12.38 4.12 3.20
CA THR A 104 11.50 3.74 2.09
C THR A 104 11.01 5.00 1.39
N THR A 105 11.40 5.18 0.14
CA THR A 105 11.05 6.35 -0.67
C THR A 105 9.98 6.06 -1.72
N THR A 106 9.70 4.81 -1.98
CA THR A 106 8.64 4.38 -2.90
C THR A 106 7.98 3.13 -2.33
N LEU A 107 6.67 3.08 -2.33
CA LEU A 107 5.94 1.90 -1.90
C LEU A 107 4.79 1.55 -2.84
N GLU A 108 4.57 0.26 -2.99
CA GLU A 108 3.37 -0.28 -3.60
C GLU A 108 2.28 -0.37 -2.54
N ALA A 109 1.09 0.11 -2.87
CA ALA A 109 -0.07 0.08 -1.98
C ALA A 109 -1.19 -0.76 -2.60
N LYS A 110 -1.44 -1.94 -2.04
CA LYS A 110 -2.56 -2.81 -2.43
C LYS A 110 -3.86 -2.36 -1.78
N SER A 111 -4.96 -2.43 -2.53
CA SER A 111 -6.30 -2.43 -1.93
C SER A 111 -6.67 -3.82 -1.39
N GLY A 112 -7.94 -4.14 -1.22
CA GLY A 112 -8.38 -5.49 -0.86
C GLY A 112 -9.26 -5.58 0.38
N TYR A 113 -9.19 -4.59 1.25
CA TYR A 113 -10.02 -4.55 2.45
C TYR A 113 -11.36 -3.82 2.26
N GLY A 114 -11.63 -3.32 1.06
CA GLY A 114 -12.89 -2.69 0.70
C GLY A 114 -13.97 -3.67 0.32
N VAL A 115 -13.61 -4.76 -0.34
CA VAL A 115 -14.42 -5.89 -0.81
C VAL A 115 -15.59 -5.52 -1.74
N THR A 116 -16.39 -4.52 -1.38
CA THR A 116 -17.45 -3.95 -2.21
C THR A 116 -16.90 -2.95 -3.22
N ASP A 117 -17.68 -2.61 -4.24
CA ASP A 117 -17.28 -1.58 -5.21
C ASP A 117 -17.04 -0.21 -4.55
N THR A 118 -17.89 0.20 -3.63
CA THR A 118 -17.74 1.46 -2.90
C THR A 118 -16.54 1.44 -1.98
N GLY A 119 -16.32 0.33 -1.27
CA GLY A 119 -15.19 0.14 -0.36
C GLY A 119 -13.84 0.14 -1.07
N GLU A 120 -13.70 -0.66 -2.13
CA GLU A 120 -12.47 -0.71 -2.93
C GLU A 120 -12.16 0.63 -3.61
N LEU A 121 -13.16 1.26 -4.21
CA LEU A 121 -12.99 2.57 -4.84
C LEU A 121 -12.66 3.66 -3.81
N LYS A 122 -13.13 3.55 -2.57
CA LYS A 122 -12.77 4.46 -1.47
C LYS A 122 -11.28 4.35 -1.14
N ILE A 123 -10.75 3.13 -0.98
CA ILE A 123 -9.33 2.87 -0.72
C ILE A 123 -8.47 3.39 -1.87
N LEU A 124 -8.79 3.01 -3.11
CA LEU A 124 -8.01 3.41 -4.28
C LEU A 124 -8.00 4.94 -4.50
N ARG A 125 -9.10 5.63 -4.21
CA ARG A 125 -9.14 7.10 -4.27
C ARG A 125 -8.25 7.73 -3.20
N ALA A 126 -8.28 7.22 -1.98
CA ALA A 126 -7.41 7.70 -0.92
C ALA A 126 -5.93 7.49 -1.30
N GLN A 127 -5.56 6.34 -1.89
CA GLN A 127 -4.21 6.10 -2.41
C GLN A 127 -3.84 7.09 -3.53
N ALA A 128 -4.76 7.39 -4.45
CA ALA A 128 -4.54 8.37 -5.52
C ALA A 128 -4.30 9.77 -4.96
N THR A 129 -5.11 10.23 -4.01
CA THR A 129 -4.92 11.52 -3.32
C THR A 129 -3.56 11.59 -2.63
N LEU A 130 -3.17 10.51 -1.95
CA LEU A 130 -1.86 10.44 -1.31
C LEU A 130 -0.71 10.48 -2.33
N ASN A 131 -0.88 9.79 -3.47
CA ASN A 131 0.14 9.80 -4.53
C ASN A 131 0.26 11.18 -5.20
N GLU A 132 -0.84 11.89 -5.41
CA GLU A 132 -0.81 13.29 -5.90
C GLU A 132 -0.02 14.20 -4.95
N ARG A 133 -0.11 13.95 -3.64
CA ARG A 133 0.56 14.76 -2.63
C ARG A 133 2.02 14.40 -2.42
N PHE A 134 2.37 13.12 -2.43
CA PHE A 134 3.70 12.62 -2.05
C PHE A 134 4.50 12.06 -3.22
N GLY A 135 3.85 11.65 -4.32
CA GLY A 135 4.49 11.23 -5.57
C GLY A 135 5.20 9.87 -5.56
N ASN A 136 5.02 9.06 -4.51
CA ASN A 136 5.80 7.85 -4.28
C ASN A 136 4.96 6.60 -3.97
N ILE A 137 3.66 6.64 -4.23
CA ILE A 137 2.74 5.53 -3.99
C ILE A 137 2.29 4.92 -5.30
N VAL A 138 2.51 3.63 -5.47
CA VAL A 138 2.10 2.85 -6.63
C VAL A 138 0.90 1.99 -6.25
N SER A 139 -0.29 2.39 -6.68
CA SER A 139 -1.53 1.66 -6.34
C SER A 139 -1.66 0.37 -7.12
N THR A 140 -2.00 -0.71 -6.42
CA THR A 140 -2.36 -2.02 -6.94
C THR A 140 -3.80 -2.35 -6.54
N PHE A 141 -4.64 -2.65 -7.52
CA PHE A 141 -6.00 -3.13 -7.28
C PHE A 141 -5.97 -4.61 -6.95
N MET A 142 -6.33 -4.96 -5.70
CA MET A 142 -6.31 -6.32 -5.18
C MET A 142 -7.57 -6.58 -4.35
N THR A 143 -8.73 -6.72 -5.00
CA THR A 143 -9.99 -6.95 -4.26
C THR A 143 -10.23 -8.43 -3.94
N ALA A 144 -9.57 -9.35 -4.62
CA ALA A 144 -9.67 -10.78 -4.37
C ALA A 144 -8.62 -11.24 -3.33
N LEU A 145 -8.60 -10.62 -2.17
CA LEU A 145 -7.78 -10.99 -1.03
C LEU A 145 -8.46 -12.09 -0.21
N GLU A 146 -9.72 -11.88 0.13
CA GLU A 146 -10.63 -12.82 0.80
C GLU A 146 -12.06 -12.35 0.55
N ILE A 147 -13.03 -13.27 0.56
CA ILE A 147 -14.46 -12.93 0.44
C ILE A 147 -15.09 -13.06 1.84
N PRO A 148 -15.65 -11.97 2.39
CA PRO A 148 -16.39 -12.06 3.65
C PRO A 148 -17.56 -13.05 3.56
N LYS A 149 -17.81 -13.76 4.62
CA LYS A 149 -18.87 -14.79 4.68
C LYS A 149 -20.26 -14.24 4.38
N ASP A 150 -20.51 -12.98 4.74
CA ASP A 150 -21.76 -12.28 4.52
C ASP A 150 -21.89 -11.63 3.14
N HIS A 151 -20.87 -11.71 2.29
CA HIS A 151 -20.90 -11.15 0.93
C HIS A 151 -21.90 -11.87 0.00
N GLY A 152 -22.23 -13.12 0.31
CA GLY A 152 -23.29 -13.89 -0.37
C GLY A 152 -22.96 -14.37 -1.78
N LYS A 153 -21.71 -14.26 -2.24
CA LYS A 153 -21.26 -14.73 -3.55
C LYS A 153 -20.33 -15.92 -3.42
N LEU A 154 -20.45 -16.86 -4.36
CA LEU A 154 -19.45 -17.91 -4.55
C LEU A 154 -18.16 -17.30 -5.14
N PRO A 155 -16.98 -17.90 -4.91
CA PRO A 155 -15.71 -17.39 -5.42
C PRO A 155 -15.72 -17.03 -6.91
N GLY A 156 -16.23 -17.93 -7.76
CA GLY A 156 -16.32 -17.69 -9.20
C GLY A 156 -17.27 -16.54 -9.58
N GLU A 157 -18.35 -16.36 -8.87
CA GLU A 157 -19.28 -15.25 -9.09
C GLU A 157 -18.66 -13.92 -8.65
N TYR A 158 -17.92 -13.93 -7.54
CA TYR A 158 -17.19 -12.76 -7.04
C TYR A 158 -16.12 -12.31 -8.05
N ILE A 159 -15.29 -13.23 -8.53
CA ILE A 159 -14.28 -12.93 -9.57
C ILE A 159 -14.91 -12.42 -10.86
N ASN A 160 -16.03 -13.01 -11.31
CA ASN A 160 -16.76 -12.54 -12.49
C ASN A 160 -17.31 -11.12 -12.29
N TRP A 161 -17.82 -10.81 -11.09
CA TRP A 161 -18.26 -9.46 -10.75
C TRP A 161 -17.07 -8.47 -10.75
N VAL A 162 -15.95 -8.81 -10.11
CA VAL A 162 -14.73 -7.99 -10.13
C VAL A 162 -14.32 -7.67 -11.57
N ARG A 163 -14.20 -8.71 -12.40
CA ARG A 163 -13.76 -8.60 -13.79
C ARG A 163 -14.71 -7.77 -14.65
N SER A 164 -16.01 -7.97 -14.51
CA SER A 164 -17.02 -7.37 -15.40
C SER A 164 -17.52 -6.00 -14.93
N LYS A 165 -17.46 -5.69 -13.65
CA LYS A 165 -18.03 -4.47 -13.08
C LYS A 165 -16.99 -3.54 -12.48
N LEU A 166 -16.11 -4.05 -11.61
CA LEU A 166 -15.24 -3.20 -10.82
C LEU A 166 -13.94 -2.83 -11.56
N LEU A 167 -13.26 -3.81 -12.15
CA LEU A 167 -12.02 -3.60 -12.88
C LEU A 167 -12.13 -2.56 -14.02
N PRO A 168 -13.20 -2.55 -14.85
CA PRO A 168 -13.38 -1.52 -15.87
C PRO A 168 -13.51 -0.10 -15.29
N VAL A 169 -14.06 0.04 -14.08
CA VAL A 169 -14.17 1.34 -13.40
C VAL A 169 -12.80 1.79 -12.92
N VAL A 170 -12.02 0.90 -12.30
CA VAL A 170 -10.65 1.16 -11.85
C VAL A 170 -9.78 1.59 -13.03
N GLN A 171 -9.83 0.86 -14.14
CA GLN A 171 -9.10 1.16 -15.37
C GLN A 171 -9.50 2.53 -15.96
N ARG A 172 -10.78 2.77 -16.16
CA ARG A 172 -11.27 4.04 -16.74
C ARG A 172 -10.88 5.25 -15.91
N ARG A 173 -10.86 5.10 -14.58
CA ARG A 173 -10.50 6.17 -13.64
C ARG A 173 -9.02 6.23 -13.34
N LYS A 174 -8.22 5.31 -13.89
CA LYS A 174 -6.76 5.22 -13.70
C LYS A 174 -6.36 5.17 -12.21
N LEU A 175 -7.13 4.44 -11.41
CA LEU A 175 -6.94 4.39 -9.95
C LEU A 175 -5.84 3.43 -9.49
N ALA A 176 -5.43 2.50 -10.34
CA ALA A 176 -4.36 1.56 -10.03
C ALA A 176 -3.48 1.32 -11.27
N LYS A 177 -2.20 1.06 -11.03
CA LYS A 177 -1.21 0.72 -12.05
C LYS A 177 -1.14 -0.77 -12.29
N PHE A 178 -1.38 -1.57 -11.26
CA PHE A 178 -1.32 -3.02 -11.28
C PHE A 178 -2.62 -3.62 -10.77
N VAL A 179 -2.82 -4.89 -11.10
CA VAL A 179 -3.90 -5.74 -10.58
C VAL A 179 -3.25 -6.97 -9.97
N ASP A 180 -3.70 -7.37 -8.80
CA ASP A 180 -3.22 -8.55 -8.08
C ASP A 180 -4.39 -9.38 -7.55
N ILE A 181 -4.13 -10.66 -7.27
CA ILE A 181 -5.12 -11.61 -6.77
C ILE A 181 -4.41 -12.65 -5.87
N VAL A 182 -5.05 -13.03 -4.78
CA VAL A 182 -4.62 -14.19 -4.01
C VAL A 182 -5.10 -15.46 -4.73
N CYS A 183 -4.18 -16.38 -4.95
CA CYS A 183 -4.47 -17.71 -5.46
C CYS A 183 -3.90 -18.73 -4.46
N ASP A 184 -4.72 -19.15 -3.53
CA ASP A 184 -4.37 -20.07 -2.45
C ASP A 184 -5.48 -21.07 -2.23
N LYS A 185 -5.13 -22.33 -1.88
CA LYS A 185 -6.10 -23.41 -1.68
C LYS A 185 -7.12 -23.15 -0.57
N GLU A 186 -6.77 -22.29 0.40
CA GLU A 186 -7.63 -21.97 1.54
C GLU A 186 -8.51 -20.74 1.31
N VAL A 187 -8.26 -19.96 0.24
CA VAL A 187 -8.93 -18.67 -0.01
C VAL A 187 -9.71 -18.69 -1.32
N PHE A 188 -9.05 -19.01 -2.44
CA PHE A 188 -9.63 -19.03 -3.80
C PHE A 188 -9.13 -20.24 -4.60
#